data_62dd67082d949073a5682c98a14fccbc
#
_entry.id   62dd67082d949073a5682c98a14fccbc
#
_cell.length_a   1.000
_cell.length_b   1.000
_cell.length_c   1.000
_cell.angle_alpha   90.00
_cell.angle_beta   90.00
_cell.angle_gamma   90.00
#
_symmetry.space_group_name_H-M   'P 1'
#
loop_
_entity.id
_entity.type
_entity.pdbx_description
1 polymer ?
#
loop_
_entity_poly.entity_id
_entity_poly.type
_entity_poly.pdbx_seq_one_letter_code
_entity_poly.pdbx_strand_id
1 'polypeptide(L)'
;FVFPIVKSAKGKKEVCDDYIADWRHFVLNNPYFSLNHWLNAMGAENGQAIIYAKESDEITRKLSLKSSEGGYKVTIVWLPEKMHEVCANKLLKLLEEPPEKTVFLLVSEAPEMILSTILSRTQRFNIRKIEETSIADALQRKYGVQPIDSQTIAHLANGNFIKALETIHLNEENELFFELFVSLMRLSYQRKIREMKQWS
;
A
#
# COMPACT_ATOMS: atom_id res chain seq x y z
N PHE A 1 11.56 -7.12 6.95
CA PHE A 1 10.71 -6.12 6.31
C PHE A 1 10.67 -4.85 7.14
N VAL A 2 10.70 -3.71 6.46
CA VAL A 2 10.56 -2.36 7.01
C VAL A 2 9.46 -1.67 6.21
N PHE A 3 8.49 -1.09 6.90
CA PHE A 3 7.29 -0.51 6.29
C PHE A 3 6.76 0.64 7.15
N PRO A 4 6.00 1.59 6.56
CA PRO A 4 5.43 2.69 7.34
C PRO A 4 4.41 2.20 8.35
N ILE A 5 4.48 2.73 9.57
CA ILE A 5 3.57 2.43 10.66
C ILE A 5 3.00 3.72 11.27
N VAL A 6 1.86 3.61 11.93
CA VAL A 6 1.31 4.66 12.77
C VAL A 6 1.56 4.28 14.24
N LYS A 7 2.15 5.17 15.02
CA LYS A 7 2.38 4.91 16.44
C LYS A 7 1.07 4.75 17.20
N SER A 8 0.99 3.70 18.00
CA SER A 8 -0.13 3.52 18.90
C SER A 8 -0.16 4.67 19.94
N ALA A 9 -1.34 5.22 20.19
CA ALA A 9 -1.56 6.24 21.20
C ALA A 9 -1.08 5.81 22.62
N LYS A 10 -0.96 4.51 22.87
CA LYS A 10 -0.47 3.93 24.14
C LYS A 10 1.05 3.74 24.18
N GLY A 11 1.80 4.16 23.15
CA GLY A 11 3.27 4.15 23.14
C GLY A 11 3.94 2.78 23.20
N LYS A 12 3.20 1.68 23.08
CA LYS A 12 3.75 0.30 23.21
C LYS A 12 4.29 -0.28 21.91
N LYS A 13 3.87 0.24 20.74
CA LYS A 13 4.27 -0.25 19.42
C LYS A 13 4.94 0.90 18.67
N GLU A 14 6.25 0.79 18.38
CA GLU A 14 7.04 1.88 17.82
C GLU A 14 7.94 1.46 16.65
N VAL A 15 8.08 0.16 16.39
CA VAL A 15 8.91 -0.40 15.33
C VAL A 15 8.12 -1.40 14.49
N CYS A 16 8.60 -1.70 13.28
CA CYS A 16 7.93 -2.62 12.35
C CYS A 16 7.76 -4.03 12.94
N ASP A 17 8.67 -4.46 13.81
CA ASP A 17 8.57 -5.76 14.47
C ASP A 17 7.32 -5.93 15.33
N ASP A 18 6.85 -4.84 15.91
CA ASP A 18 5.62 -4.85 16.72
C ASP A 18 4.37 -5.16 15.89
N TYR A 19 4.47 -5.00 14.57
CA TYR A 19 3.38 -5.20 13.60
C TYR A 19 3.69 -6.33 12.61
N ILE A 20 4.80 -7.05 12.76
CA ILE A 20 5.27 -7.99 11.73
C ILE A 20 4.28 -9.15 11.48
N ALA A 21 3.54 -9.58 12.50
CA ALA A 21 2.53 -10.62 12.36
C ALA A 21 1.34 -10.12 11.52
N ASP A 22 0.84 -8.91 11.82
CA ASP A 22 -0.25 -8.27 11.11
C ASP A 22 0.16 -7.98 9.66
N TRP A 23 1.38 -7.45 9.47
CA TRP A 23 1.95 -7.20 8.15
C TRP A 23 2.06 -8.48 7.30
N ARG A 24 2.58 -9.55 7.88
CA ARG A 24 2.71 -10.84 7.18
C ARG A 24 1.36 -11.38 6.74
N HIS A 25 0.37 -11.36 7.63
CA HIS A 25 -0.99 -11.77 7.31
C HIS A 25 -1.60 -10.90 6.19
N PHE A 26 -1.41 -9.59 6.29
CA PHE A 26 -1.90 -8.63 5.30
C PHE A 26 -1.32 -8.88 3.91
N VAL A 27 0.00 -8.96 3.78
CA VAL A 27 0.70 -9.14 2.49
C VAL A 27 0.36 -10.49 1.83
N LEU A 28 0.24 -11.55 2.62
CA LEU A 28 -0.09 -12.88 2.09
C LEU A 28 -1.52 -12.96 1.52
N ASN A 29 -2.43 -12.21 2.10
CA ASN A 29 -3.83 -12.20 1.65
C ASN A 29 -4.14 -11.10 0.61
N ASN A 30 -3.28 -10.10 0.48
CA ASN A 30 -3.47 -8.97 -0.43
C ASN A 30 -2.24 -8.81 -1.33
N PRO A 31 -2.18 -9.51 -2.48
CA PRO A 31 -1.02 -9.41 -3.38
C PRO A 31 -0.89 -8.03 -4.05
N TYR A 32 -1.99 -7.26 -4.11
CA TYR A 32 -2.04 -5.89 -4.63
C TYR A 32 -2.61 -4.98 -3.54
N PHE A 33 -1.81 -4.05 -3.06
CA PHE A 33 -2.22 -3.15 -1.99
C PHE A 33 -1.52 -1.79 -2.08
N SER A 34 -2.16 -0.78 -1.53
CA SER A 34 -1.64 0.58 -1.34
C SER A 34 -1.35 0.85 0.14
N LEU A 35 -0.73 2.00 0.42
CA LEU A 35 -0.55 2.46 1.79
C LEU A 35 -1.90 2.59 2.54
N ASN A 36 -2.94 3.06 1.84
CA ASN A 36 -4.28 3.19 2.44
C ASN A 36 -4.85 1.84 2.88
N HIS A 37 -4.69 0.79 2.06
CA HIS A 37 -5.13 -0.55 2.44
C HIS A 37 -4.40 -1.05 3.70
N TRP A 38 -3.10 -0.76 3.82
CA TRP A 38 -2.35 -1.10 5.03
C TRP A 38 -2.82 -0.29 6.24
N LEU A 39 -3.06 1.02 6.10
CA LEU A 39 -3.58 1.87 7.17
C LEU A 39 -4.96 1.40 7.66
N ASN A 40 -5.83 1.00 6.74
CA ASN A 40 -7.15 0.45 7.07
C ASN A 40 -7.00 -0.86 7.86
N ALA A 41 -6.11 -1.76 7.43
CA ALA A 41 -5.82 -3.01 8.13
C ALA A 41 -5.26 -2.79 9.55
N MET A 42 -4.55 -1.67 9.77
CA MET A 42 -4.07 -1.26 11.09
C MET A 42 -5.14 -0.56 11.94
N GLY A 43 -6.32 -0.22 11.38
CA GLY A 43 -7.33 0.62 12.03
C GLY A 43 -6.86 2.06 12.25
N ALA A 44 -6.03 2.59 11.36
CA ALA A 44 -5.37 3.89 11.46
C ALA A 44 -5.58 4.75 10.20
N GLU A 45 -6.78 4.76 9.64
CA GLU A 45 -7.13 5.36 8.35
C GLU A 45 -6.71 6.84 8.21
N ASN A 46 -6.80 7.60 9.29
CA ASN A 46 -6.41 9.02 9.33
C ASN A 46 -4.99 9.24 9.88
N GLY A 47 -4.22 8.17 10.06
CA GLY A 47 -2.88 8.23 10.64
C GLY A 47 -1.81 8.60 9.62
N GLN A 48 -0.83 9.39 10.05
CA GLN A 48 0.37 9.62 9.25
C GLN A 48 1.33 8.45 9.44
N ALA A 49 1.43 7.58 8.43
CA ALA A 49 2.35 6.45 8.45
C ALA A 49 3.79 6.90 8.12
N ILE A 50 4.72 6.55 8.99
CA ILE A 50 6.14 6.92 8.89
C ILE A 50 6.99 5.71 9.27
N ILE A 51 8.17 5.59 8.67
CA ILE A 51 9.25 4.72 9.15
C ILE A 51 10.06 5.53 10.16
N TYR A 52 9.89 5.24 11.43
CA TYR A 52 10.45 6.06 12.52
C TYR A 52 11.95 5.87 12.73
N ALA A 53 12.58 6.82 13.40
CA ALA A 53 14.02 6.83 13.66
C ALA A 53 14.54 5.57 14.40
N LYS A 54 13.74 4.96 15.27
CA LYS A 54 14.10 3.72 15.98
C LYS A 54 14.28 2.52 15.03
N GLU A 55 13.64 2.53 13.88
CA GLU A 55 13.74 1.43 12.92
C GLU A 55 15.17 1.24 12.41
N SER A 56 15.92 2.32 12.24
CA SER A 56 17.34 2.23 11.83
C SER A 56 18.21 1.49 12.85
N ASP A 57 17.93 1.63 14.14
CA ASP A 57 18.65 0.93 15.20
C ASP A 57 18.29 -0.57 15.18
N GLU A 58 17.02 -0.91 14.94
CA GLU A 58 16.57 -2.30 14.77
C GLU A 58 17.16 -2.96 13.52
N ILE A 59 17.21 -2.25 12.39
CA ILE A 59 17.87 -2.75 11.17
C ILE A 59 19.34 -3.05 11.46
N THR A 60 20.06 -2.11 12.09
CA THR A 60 21.47 -2.28 12.44
C THR A 60 21.67 -3.47 13.37
N ARG A 61 20.85 -3.59 14.41
CA ARG A 61 20.89 -4.71 15.36
C ARG A 61 20.69 -6.05 14.65
N LYS A 62 19.67 -6.16 13.79
CA LYS A 62 19.39 -7.41 13.06
C LYS A 62 20.50 -7.78 12.07
N LEU A 63 21.05 -6.80 11.38
CA LEU A 63 22.13 -7.05 10.43
C LEU A 63 23.45 -7.41 11.10
N SER A 64 23.69 -7.00 12.36
CA SER A 64 24.87 -7.40 13.14
C SER A 64 24.81 -8.83 13.62
N LEU A 65 23.61 -9.47 13.69
CA LEU A 65 23.47 -10.87 14.07
C LEU A 65 24.06 -11.77 12.98
N LYS A 66 24.73 -12.85 13.36
CA LYS A 66 25.19 -13.87 12.40
C LYS A 66 23.97 -14.60 11.81
N SER A 67 24.02 -14.86 10.51
CA SER A 67 23.06 -15.76 9.89
C SER A 67 23.29 -17.18 10.40
N SER A 68 22.28 -17.83 10.96
CA SER A 68 22.36 -19.21 11.45
C SER A 68 22.52 -20.23 10.33
N GLU A 69 22.02 -19.95 9.14
CA GLU A 69 22.01 -20.86 7.99
C GLU A 69 23.05 -20.51 6.91
N GLY A 70 23.83 -19.50 7.10
CA GLY A 70 24.86 -19.03 6.17
C GLY A 70 24.25 -18.49 4.87
N GLY A 71 23.92 -17.47 4.47
CA GLY A 71 23.28 -16.98 3.27
C GLY A 71 23.25 -15.45 3.20
N TYR A 72 22.45 -14.94 2.29
CA TYR A 72 22.23 -13.50 2.19
C TYR A 72 21.21 -13.03 3.22
N LYS A 73 21.48 -11.86 3.82
CA LYS A 73 20.50 -11.10 4.58
C LYS A 73 19.82 -10.12 3.63
N VAL A 74 18.51 -10.20 3.56
CA VAL A 74 17.73 -9.31 2.68
C VAL A 74 16.87 -8.38 3.52
N THR A 75 17.10 -7.09 3.39
CA THR A 75 16.26 -6.05 4.01
C THR A 75 15.38 -5.44 2.94
N ILE A 76 14.08 -5.63 3.05
CA ILE A 76 13.09 -5.02 2.15
C ILE A 76 12.47 -3.83 2.86
N VAL A 77 12.61 -2.66 2.26
CA VAL A 77 12.03 -1.40 2.74
C VAL A 77 10.95 -0.98 1.77
N TRP A 78 9.70 -1.04 2.22
CA TRP A 78 8.56 -0.56 1.45
C TRP A 78 8.28 0.90 1.77
N LEU A 79 8.12 1.72 0.74
CA LEU A 79 7.94 3.17 0.78
C LEU A 79 9.06 3.90 1.56
N PRO A 80 10.33 3.81 1.12
CA PRO A 80 11.46 4.50 1.76
C PRO A 80 11.29 6.02 1.79
N GLU A 81 10.48 6.61 0.90
CA GLU A 81 10.07 8.02 0.92
C GLU A 81 9.27 8.42 2.17
N LYS A 82 8.76 7.45 2.93
CA LYS A 82 8.10 7.66 4.23
C LYS A 82 9.05 7.56 5.42
N MET A 83 10.36 7.46 5.19
CA MET A 83 11.33 7.46 6.28
C MET A 83 11.44 8.84 6.94
N HIS A 84 11.45 8.82 8.26
CA HIS A 84 11.88 9.98 9.02
C HIS A 84 13.35 10.30 8.67
N GLU A 85 13.69 11.56 8.52
CA GLU A 85 15.02 12.01 8.11
C GLU A 85 16.17 11.38 8.93
N VAL A 86 16.00 11.28 10.24
CA VAL A 86 16.97 10.64 11.13
C VAL A 86 17.16 9.17 10.79
N CYS A 87 16.08 8.44 10.45
CA CYS A 87 16.16 7.04 10.03
C CYS A 87 16.93 6.92 8.71
N ALA A 88 16.58 7.75 7.73
CA ALA A 88 17.21 7.78 6.42
C ALA A 88 18.72 8.08 6.52
N ASN A 89 19.12 9.07 7.31
CA ASN A 89 20.53 9.42 7.50
C ASN A 89 21.33 8.33 8.20
N LYS A 90 20.77 7.63 9.19
CA LYS A 90 21.42 6.48 9.82
C LYS A 90 21.58 5.30 8.86
N LEU A 91 20.63 5.10 7.94
CA LEU A 91 20.68 4.04 6.94
C LEU A 91 21.82 4.25 5.92
N LEU A 92 22.23 5.51 5.67
CA LEU A 92 23.32 5.83 4.74
C LEU A 92 24.59 5.04 5.03
N LYS A 93 24.98 4.90 6.31
CA LYS A 93 26.18 4.15 6.69
C LYS A 93 26.07 2.67 6.30
N LEU A 94 24.90 2.08 6.47
CA LEU A 94 24.63 0.68 6.10
C LEU A 94 24.56 0.47 4.58
N LEU A 95 24.18 1.50 3.83
CA LEU A 95 24.17 1.48 2.35
C LEU A 95 25.56 1.69 1.77
N GLU A 96 26.43 2.48 2.44
CA GLU A 96 27.82 2.69 2.03
C GLU A 96 28.67 1.45 2.28
N GLU A 97 28.56 0.87 3.48
CA GLU A 97 29.36 -0.27 3.93
C GLU A 97 28.43 -1.35 4.47
N PRO A 98 27.69 -2.04 3.59
CA PRO A 98 26.77 -3.09 4.05
C PRO A 98 27.57 -4.26 4.64
N PRO A 99 27.07 -4.89 5.71
CA PRO A 99 27.65 -6.13 6.21
C PRO A 99 27.72 -7.19 5.10
N GLU A 100 28.67 -8.11 5.20
CA GLU A 100 28.83 -9.18 4.21
C GLU A 100 27.51 -9.90 3.92
N LYS A 101 27.28 -10.24 2.66
CA LYS A 101 26.09 -10.93 2.19
C LYS A 101 24.78 -10.23 2.55
N THR A 102 24.77 -8.89 2.53
CA THR A 102 23.58 -8.08 2.81
C THR A 102 23.08 -7.43 1.54
N VAL A 103 21.76 -7.52 1.30
CA VAL A 103 21.06 -6.88 0.19
C VAL A 103 19.94 -5.99 0.72
N PHE A 104 19.89 -4.76 0.24
CA PHE A 104 18.77 -3.82 0.50
C PHE A 104 17.91 -3.70 -0.75
N LEU A 105 16.61 -3.93 -0.61
CA LEU A 105 15.60 -3.72 -1.64
C LEU A 105 14.69 -2.58 -1.18
N LEU A 106 14.84 -1.42 -1.82
CA LEU A 106 14.01 -0.24 -1.56
C LEU A 106 12.88 -0.21 -2.61
N VAL A 107 11.64 -0.39 -2.18
CA VAL A 107 10.45 -0.41 -3.03
C VAL A 107 9.70 0.89 -2.86
N SER A 108 9.78 1.78 -3.85
CA SER A 108 9.26 3.15 -3.81
C SER A 108 8.21 3.39 -4.89
N GLU A 109 7.21 4.18 -4.54
CA GLU A 109 6.20 4.72 -5.47
C GLU A 109 6.52 6.16 -5.89
N ALA A 110 7.33 6.89 -5.08
CA ALA A 110 7.71 8.28 -5.32
C ALA A 110 9.23 8.48 -5.11
N PRO A 111 10.06 7.97 -6.03
CA PRO A 111 11.52 8.00 -5.87
C PRO A 111 12.09 9.43 -5.78
N GLU A 112 11.39 10.42 -6.32
CA GLU A 112 11.76 11.85 -6.22
C GLU A 112 11.68 12.39 -4.79
N MET A 113 10.94 11.71 -3.90
CA MET A 113 10.82 12.07 -2.48
C MET A 113 11.89 11.40 -1.60
N ILE A 114 12.68 10.49 -2.16
CA ILE A 114 13.79 9.84 -1.44
C ILE A 114 14.98 10.80 -1.41
N LEU A 115 15.70 10.83 -0.29
CA LEU A 115 16.91 11.62 -0.17
C LEU A 115 17.91 11.27 -1.31
N SER A 116 18.43 12.28 -1.97
CA SER A 116 19.41 12.12 -3.06
C SER A 116 20.66 11.34 -2.61
N THR A 117 21.01 11.45 -1.33
CA THR A 117 22.11 10.70 -0.70
C THR A 117 21.85 9.19 -0.64
N ILE A 118 20.60 8.74 -0.52
CA ILE A 118 20.23 7.33 -0.62
C ILE A 118 20.24 6.90 -2.09
N LEU A 119 19.65 7.70 -2.98
CA LEU A 119 19.58 7.39 -4.40
C LEU A 119 20.98 7.23 -5.03
N SER A 120 21.95 8.04 -4.62
CA SER A 120 23.33 7.96 -5.13
C SER A 120 24.08 6.68 -4.72
N ARG A 121 23.58 5.94 -3.72
CA ARG A 121 24.16 4.69 -3.19
C ARG A 121 23.35 3.46 -3.58
N THR A 122 22.33 3.63 -4.39
CA THR A 122 21.43 2.54 -4.81
C THR A 122 21.38 2.46 -6.32
N GLN A 123 21.24 1.24 -6.84
CA GLN A 123 20.95 1.03 -8.24
C GLN A 123 19.46 1.08 -8.47
N ARG A 124 19.01 1.98 -9.35
CA ARG A 124 17.60 2.13 -9.68
C ARG A 124 17.17 1.13 -10.75
N PHE A 125 16.08 0.43 -10.49
CA PHE A 125 15.35 -0.40 -11.43
C PHE A 125 13.94 0.17 -11.63
N ASN A 126 13.62 0.58 -12.85
CA ASN A 126 12.28 1.06 -13.17
C ASN A 126 11.39 -0.13 -13.50
N ILE A 127 10.37 -0.36 -12.69
CA ILE A 127 9.32 -1.33 -12.97
C ILE A 127 8.35 -0.70 -13.97
N ARG A 128 8.12 -1.38 -15.08
CA ARG A 128 7.20 -0.91 -16.11
C ARG A 128 5.76 -1.02 -15.63
N LYS A 129 4.92 -0.13 -16.13
CA LYS A 129 3.47 -0.19 -15.96
C LYS A 129 2.94 -1.49 -16.57
N ILE A 130 1.86 -2.02 -15.99
CA ILE A 130 1.16 -3.16 -16.56
C ILE A 130 0.43 -2.69 -17.82
N GLU A 131 0.49 -3.50 -18.89
CA GLU A 131 -0.21 -3.21 -20.14
C GLU A 131 -1.73 -3.21 -19.94
N GLU A 132 -2.42 -2.28 -20.59
CA GLU A 132 -3.88 -2.13 -20.50
C GLU A 132 -4.62 -3.42 -20.86
N THR A 133 -4.16 -4.11 -21.89
CA THR A 133 -4.73 -5.41 -22.31
C THR A 133 -4.64 -6.47 -21.21
N SER A 134 -3.50 -6.52 -20.51
CA SER A 134 -3.29 -7.46 -19.40
C SER A 134 -4.19 -7.14 -18.20
N ILE A 135 -4.41 -5.85 -17.92
CA ILE A 135 -5.35 -5.41 -16.88
C ILE A 135 -6.77 -5.78 -17.29
N ALA A 136 -7.21 -5.43 -18.50
CA ALA A 136 -8.55 -5.74 -19.00
C ALA A 136 -8.84 -7.26 -18.96
N ASP A 137 -7.91 -8.08 -19.43
CA ASP A 137 -8.02 -9.53 -19.37
C ASP A 137 -8.15 -10.06 -17.93
N ALA A 138 -7.37 -9.51 -16.99
CA ALA A 138 -7.43 -9.90 -15.60
C ALA A 138 -8.78 -9.51 -14.95
N LEU A 139 -9.32 -8.33 -15.28
CA LEU A 139 -10.61 -7.87 -14.81
C LEU A 139 -11.75 -8.77 -15.31
N GLN A 140 -11.72 -9.16 -16.58
CA GLN A 140 -12.72 -10.07 -17.14
C GLN A 140 -12.66 -11.46 -16.50
N ARG A 141 -11.45 -12.05 -16.40
CA ARG A 141 -11.29 -13.45 -15.94
C ARG A 141 -11.49 -13.61 -14.45
N LYS A 142 -11.02 -12.66 -13.63
CA LYS A 142 -11.04 -12.79 -12.17
C LYS A 142 -12.23 -12.11 -11.50
N TYR A 143 -12.72 -11.03 -12.11
CA TYR A 143 -13.76 -10.18 -11.51
C TYR A 143 -15.05 -10.15 -12.33
N GLY A 144 -15.10 -10.84 -13.48
CA GLY A 144 -16.31 -10.95 -14.30
C GLY A 144 -16.77 -9.64 -14.96
N VAL A 145 -15.88 -8.65 -15.05
CA VAL A 145 -16.18 -7.33 -15.63
C VAL A 145 -16.46 -7.49 -17.14
N GLN A 146 -17.47 -6.82 -17.65
CA GLN A 146 -17.81 -6.87 -19.07
C GLN A 146 -16.65 -6.33 -19.94
N PRO A 147 -16.48 -6.83 -21.18
CA PRO A 147 -15.35 -6.46 -22.04
C PRO A 147 -15.19 -4.95 -22.27
N ILE A 148 -16.30 -4.24 -22.48
CA ILE A 148 -16.30 -2.79 -22.73
C ILE A 148 -15.83 -2.03 -21.47
N ASP A 149 -16.37 -2.39 -20.32
CA ASP A 149 -16.06 -1.75 -19.05
C ASP A 149 -14.63 -2.06 -18.63
N SER A 150 -14.17 -3.30 -18.84
CA SER A 150 -12.81 -3.71 -18.51
C SER A 150 -11.74 -2.93 -19.30
N GLN A 151 -12.00 -2.61 -20.56
CA GLN A 151 -11.12 -1.77 -21.38
C GLN A 151 -11.09 -0.32 -20.86
N THR A 152 -12.27 0.23 -20.57
CA THR A 152 -12.39 1.60 -20.03
C THR A 152 -11.67 1.72 -18.67
N ILE A 153 -11.89 0.77 -17.77
CA ILE A 153 -11.25 0.74 -16.45
C ILE A 153 -9.73 0.57 -16.59
N ALA A 154 -9.26 -0.32 -17.47
CA ALA A 154 -7.84 -0.54 -17.71
C ALA A 154 -7.14 0.72 -18.23
N HIS A 155 -7.79 1.44 -19.15
CA HIS A 155 -7.30 2.71 -19.67
C HIS A 155 -7.19 3.78 -18.56
N LEU A 156 -8.24 3.96 -17.75
CA LEU A 156 -8.25 4.89 -16.62
C LEU A 156 -7.23 4.54 -15.54
N ALA A 157 -7.00 3.25 -15.34
CA ALA A 157 -6.01 2.76 -14.37
C ALA A 157 -4.56 3.06 -14.77
N ASN A 158 -4.30 3.29 -16.07
CA ASN A 158 -3.00 3.69 -16.61
C ASN A 158 -1.83 2.81 -16.10
N GLY A 159 -2.05 1.49 -16.13
CA GLY A 159 -1.06 0.49 -15.72
C GLY A 159 -0.98 0.22 -14.21
N ASN A 160 -1.88 0.79 -13.41
CA ASN A 160 -1.99 0.53 -11.97
C ASN A 160 -3.17 -0.39 -11.68
N PHE A 161 -2.89 -1.65 -11.35
CA PHE A 161 -3.93 -2.65 -11.10
C PHE A 161 -4.77 -2.36 -9.83
N ILE A 162 -4.17 -1.74 -8.81
CA ILE A 162 -4.90 -1.34 -7.58
C ILE A 162 -5.98 -0.32 -7.95
N LYS A 163 -5.61 0.70 -8.74
CA LYS A 163 -6.54 1.72 -9.21
C LYS A 163 -7.67 1.12 -10.05
N ALA A 164 -7.38 0.08 -10.85
CA ALA A 164 -8.41 -0.65 -11.58
C ALA A 164 -9.42 -1.33 -10.64
N LEU A 165 -8.94 -1.98 -9.57
CA LEU A 165 -9.80 -2.62 -8.58
C LEU A 165 -10.63 -1.60 -7.80
N GLU A 166 -10.03 -0.51 -7.36
CA GLU A 166 -10.73 0.60 -6.70
C GLU A 166 -11.86 1.17 -7.57
N THR A 167 -11.61 1.28 -8.89
CA THR A 167 -12.63 1.77 -9.84
C THR A 167 -13.83 0.83 -9.95
N ILE A 168 -13.62 -0.50 -9.90
CA ILE A 168 -14.72 -1.47 -9.88
C ILE A 168 -15.60 -1.27 -8.65
N HIS A 169 -15.00 -1.20 -7.46
CA HIS A 169 -15.74 -1.01 -6.21
C HIS A 169 -16.51 0.32 -6.19
N LEU A 170 -15.90 1.40 -6.67
CA LEU A 170 -16.57 2.70 -6.79
C LEU A 170 -17.76 2.64 -7.76
N ASN A 171 -17.68 1.87 -8.85
CA ASN A 171 -18.78 1.72 -9.79
C ASN A 171 -19.94 0.94 -9.15
N GLU A 172 -19.66 -0.14 -8.44
CA GLU A 172 -20.68 -0.93 -7.72
C GLU A 172 -21.38 -0.07 -6.66
N GLU A 173 -20.65 0.71 -5.87
CA GLU A 173 -21.24 1.64 -4.90
C GLU A 173 -22.07 2.73 -5.58
N ASN A 174 -21.59 3.31 -6.67
CA ASN A 174 -22.31 4.35 -7.42
C ASN A 174 -23.61 3.81 -8.02
N GLU A 175 -23.63 2.59 -8.55
CA GLU A 175 -24.85 1.96 -9.05
C GLU A 175 -25.86 1.77 -7.92
N LEU A 176 -25.43 1.28 -6.75
CA LEU A 176 -26.29 1.14 -5.58
C LEU A 176 -26.85 2.49 -5.14
N PHE A 177 -26.01 3.51 -5.01
CA PHE A 177 -26.46 4.85 -4.64
C PHE A 177 -27.42 5.45 -5.67
N PHE A 178 -27.17 5.20 -6.96
CA PHE A 178 -28.07 5.66 -8.02
C PHE A 178 -29.43 4.98 -7.94
N GLU A 179 -29.50 3.68 -7.72
CA GLU A 179 -30.77 2.95 -7.51
C GLU A 179 -31.53 3.46 -6.29
N LEU A 180 -30.84 3.66 -5.17
CA LEU A 180 -31.40 4.25 -3.96
C LEU A 180 -31.93 5.67 -4.22
N PHE A 181 -31.19 6.49 -4.93
CA PHE A 181 -31.61 7.85 -5.31
C PHE A 181 -32.87 7.81 -6.19
N VAL A 182 -32.89 6.96 -7.22
CA VAL A 182 -34.06 6.81 -8.10
C VAL A 182 -35.29 6.32 -7.31
N SER A 183 -35.10 5.40 -6.38
CA SER A 183 -36.16 4.92 -5.48
C SER A 183 -36.72 6.06 -4.62
N LEU A 184 -35.84 6.84 -3.98
CA LEU A 184 -36.22 8.02 -3.19
C LEU A 184 -36.99 9.04 -4.01
N MET A 185 -36.52 9.34 -5.23
CA MET A 185 -37.20 10.27 -6.11
C MET A 185 -38.59 9.80 -6.53
N ARG A 186 -38.76 8.48 -6.79
CA ARG A 186 -40.10 7.89 -7.07
C ARG A 186 -41.05 8.00 -5.89
N LEU A 187 -40.57 7.70 -4.67
CA LEU A 187 -41.39 7.82 -3.44
C LEU A 187 -41.77 9.28 -3.19
N SER A 188 -40.85 10.21 -3.40
CA SER A 188 -41.09 11.65 -3.29
C SER A 188 -42.18 12.12 -4.28
N TYR A 189 -42.05 11.74 -5.55
CA TYR A 189 -43.00 12.08 -6.59
C TYR A 189 -44.41 11.52 -6.29
N GLN A 190 -44.49 10.30 -5.76
CA GLN A 190 -45.74 9.65 -5.34
C GLN A 190 -46.29 10.16 -4.02
N ARG A 191 -45.58 11.11 -3.34
CA ARG A 191 -45.92 11.68 -2.02
C ARG A 191 -46.12 10.61 -0.91
N LYS A 192 -45.35 9.51 -1.00
CA LYS A 192 -45.40 8.41 -0.03
C LYS A 192 -44.52 8.69 1.21
N ILE A 193 -44.95 9.68 1.99
CA ILE A 193 -44.17 10.20 3.13
C ILE A 193 -43.83 9.12 4.17
N ARG A 194 -44.74 8.13 4.38
CA ARG A 194 -44.48 7.04 5.34
C ARG A 194 -43.31 6.14 4.90
N GLU A 195 -43.28 5.79 3.61
CA GLU A 195 -42.23 4.94 3.04
C GLU A 195 -40.88 5.68 2.97
N MET A 196 -40.91 7.01 2.73
CA MET A 196 -39.71 7.85 2.78
C MET A 196 -39.06 7.92 4.19
N LYS A 197 -39.89 7.87 5.24
CA LYS A 197 -39.37 7.85 6.64
C LYS A 197 -38.68 6.52 7.01
N GLN A 198 -38.98 5.44 6.31
CA GLN A 198 -38.33 4.14 6.51
C GLN A 198 -37.01 4.07 5.75
N TRP A 199 -36.83 4.96 4.80
CA TRP A 199 -35.63 5.02 3.97
C TRP A 199 -34.46 5.79 4.67
N SER A 200 -34.74 6.70 5.61
CA SER A 200 -33.77 7.44 6.41
C SER A 200 -33.37 6.66 7.68
#